data_95e68f1a2088b316ed23b7927645a707
#
_entry.id   95e68f1a2088b316ed23b7927645a707
#
_cell.length_a   1.000
_cell.length_b   1.000
_cell.length_c   1.000
_cell.angle_alpha   90.00
_cell.angle_beta   90.00
_cell.angle_gamma   90.00
#
_symmetry.space_group_name_H-M   'P 1'
#
loop_
_entity.id
_entity.type
_entity.pdbx_description
1 polymer ?
#
loop_
_entity_poly.entity_id
_entity_poly.type
_entity_poly.pdbx_seq_one_letter_code
_entity_poly.pdbx_strand_id
1 'polypeptide(L)'
;MFTITDVSPRHVTAPRSSRRKGFSAIELLIVCAIVGIFATLAYPRVNFTQFQADSGARTVRVSLQNAERLAVTRQYDVVVSFDVPNRRIRIVEDGNNNDIVDAGERVTYAALEDGVHFKMPPIGLSGPVPGAVIGSNLKTVDGMPTIVFRRDGAASSDLEVYLASSKELPNDWRAIQVVQSTGRTDWYRYLNNLWKAGSI
;
A
#
# COMPACT_ATOMS: atom_id res chain seq x y z
N MET A 1 79.03 0.18 52.10
CA MET A 1 78.16 1.27 52.55
C MET A 1 77.01 1.41 51.52
N PHE A 2 75.92 0.65 51.73
CA PHE A 2 74.76 0.62 50.80
C PHE A 2 73.63 1.41 51.42
N THR A 3 73.26 2.49 50.75
CA THR A 3 72.13 3.35 51.12
C THR A 3 70.82 2.79 50.53
N ILE A 4 69.92 2.39 51.43
CA ILE A 4 68.59 1.93 51.05
C ILE A 4 67.72 3.17 50.88
N THR A 5 67.30 3.43 49.67
CA THR A 5 66.30 4.45 49.32
C THR A 5 64.89 3.92 49.66
N ASP A 6 64.22 4.62 50.57
CA ASP A 6 62.85 4.40 51.01
C ASP A 6 61.88 4.73 49.88
N VAL A 7 61.11 3.74 49.41
CA VAL A 7 60.10 3.93 48.40
C VAL A 7 58.75 4.05 49.09
N SER A 8 58.26 5.30 49.15
CA SER A 8 56.92 5.62 49.65
C SER A 8 55.83 5.04 48.78
N PRO A 9 54.78 4.38 49.33
CA PRO A 9 53.69 3.81 48.55
C PRO A 9 52.75 4.90 47.99
N ARG A 10 52.63 4.96 46.69
CA ARG A 10 51.62 5.81 46.00
C ARG A 10 50.21 5.31 46.32
N HIS A 11 49.47 6.15 47.03
CA HIS A 11 48.00 5.96 47.17
C HIS A 11 47.30 6.05 45.82
N VAL A 12 46.87 4.91 45.31
CA VAL A 12 45.98 4.83 44.13
C VAL A 12 44.56 5.11 44.62
N THR A 13 44.09 6.32 44.37
CA THR A 13 42.68 6.67 44.59
C THR A 13 41.81 5.96 43.52
N ALA A 14 41.00 4.99 43.96
CA ALA A 14 40.04 4.34 43.11
C ALA A 14 39.02 5.34 42.54
N PRO A 15 38.64 5.21 41.23
CA PRO A 15 37.67 6.12 40.63
C PRO A 15 36.30 5.94 41.33
N ARG A 16 35.76 7.07 41.82
CA ARG A 16 34.41 7.13 42.37
C ARG A 16 33.43 6.66 41.29
N SER A 17 32.82 5.50 41.49
CA SER A 17 31.69 5.02 40.73
C SER A 17 30.57 6.06 40.82
N SER A 18 30.28 6.76 39.73
CA SER A 18 29.11 7.63 39.65
C SER A 18 27.85 6.75 39.71
N ARG A 19 27.18 6.77 40.84
CA ARG A 19 25.86 6.15 40.98
C ARG A 19 24.92 6.77 39.92
N ARG A 20 24.57 6.00 38.89
CA ARG A 20 23.50 6.38 37.97
C ARG A 20 22.24 6.56 38.80
N LYS A 21 21.75 7.79 38.87
CA LYS A 21 20.46 8.09 39.52
C LYS A 21 19.38 7.35 38.72
N GLY A 22 18.74 6.38 39.35
CA GLY A 22 17.54 5.73 38.79
C GLY A 22 16.38 6.70 38.80
N PHE A 23 15.41 6.50 37.90
CA PHE A 23 14.18 7.27 37.90
C PHE A 23 13.40 7.06 39.20
N SER A 24 12.81 8.14 39.71
CA SER A 24 11.89 8.09 40.84
C SER A 24 10.54 7.49 40.38
N ALA A 25 9.88 6.75 41.29
CA ALA A 25 8.54 6.23 40.99
C ALA A 25 7.54 7.35 40.65
N ILE A 26 7.67 8.51 41.29
CA ILE A 26 6.83 9.69 40.99
C ILE A 26 7.10 10.25 39.59
N GLU A 27 8.35 10.26 39.14
CA GLU A 27 8.77 10.73 37.83
C GLU A 27 8.19 9.83 36.73
N LEU A 28 8.21 8.50 36.93
CA LEU A 28 7.59 7.54 36.01
C LEU A 28 6.06 7.72 35.95
N LEU A 29 5.43 7.98 37.10
CA LEU A 29 3.99 8.22 37.15
C LEU A 29 3.60 9.50 36.39
N ILE A 30 4.37 10.59 36.56
CA ILE A 30 4.14 11.84 35.82
C ILE A 30 4.30 11.63 34.32
N VAL A 31 5.36 10.92 33.88
CA VAL A 31 5.58 10.61 32.46
C VAL A 31 4.41 9.80 31.90
N CYS A 32 3.95 8.76 32.60
CA CYS A 32 2.81 7.97 32.18
C CYS A 32 1.53 8.80 32.07
N ALA A 33 1.29 9.70 33.01
CA ALA A 33 0.13 10.61 32.98
C ALA A 33 0.18 11.54 31.76
N ILE A 34 1.35 12.15 31.48
CA ILE A 34 1.55 13.03 30.32
C ILE A 34 1.35 12.25 29.01
N VAL A 35 1.97 11.07 28.88
CA VAL A 35 1.81 10.20 27.69
C VAL A 35 0.33 9.80 27.52
N GLY A 36 -0.38 9.45 28.58
CA GLY A 36 -1.80 9.15 28.55
C GLY A 36 -2.65 10.30 28.01
N ILE A 37 -2.39 11.54 28.46
CA ILE A 37 -3.07 12.74 27.98
C ILE A 37 -2.80 12.97 26.48
N PHE A 38 -1.53 12.90 26.06
CA PHE A 38 -1.20 13.05 24.63
C PHE A 38 -1.78 11.95 23.77
N ALA A 39 -1.80 10.71 24.24
CA ALA A 39 -2.41 9.59 23.51
C ALA A 39 -3.91 9.81 23.26
N THR A 40 -4.66 10.31 24.25
CA THR A 40 -6.09 10.58 24.09
C THR A 40 -6.37 11.74 23.13
N LEU A 41 -5.50 12.75 23.06
CA LEU A 41 -5.63 13.87 22.15
C LEU A 41 -5.21 13.52 20.70
N ALA A 42 -4.30 12.57 20.54
CA ALA A 42 -3.80 12.15 19.22
C ALA A 42 -4.75 11.14 18.52
N TYR A 43 -5.39 10.26 19.28
CA TYR A 43 -6.23 9.17 18.77
C TYR A 43 -7.31 9.60 17.76
N PRO A 44 -8.11 10.64 17.97
CA PRO A 44 -9.17 11.02 17.03
C PRO A 44 -8.68 11.65 15.73
N ARG A 45 -7.40 11.96 15.57
CA ARG A 45 -6.83 12.60 14.38
C ARG A 45 -6.28 11.61 13.35
N VAL A 46 -6.17 10.34 13.70
CA VAL A 46 -5.66 9.32 12.79
C VAL A 46 -6.83 8.72 12.00
N ASN A 47 -6.95 9.11 10.74
CA ASN A 47 -7.96 8.56 9.82
C ASN A 47 -7.48 7.20 9.26
N PHE A 48 -7.60 6.15 10.05
CA PHE A 48 -7.18 4.79 9.66
C PHE A 48 -7.84 4.32 8.37
N THR A 49 -9.09 4.69 8.13
CA THR A 49 -9.85 4.28 6.94
C THR A 49 -9.27 4.86 5.65
N GLN A 50 -8.86 6.13 5.69
CA GLN A 50 -8.18 6.77 4.55
C GLN A 50 -6.82 6.14 4.29
N PHE A 51 -6.08 5.83 5.34
CA PHE A 51 -4.80 5.14 5.21
C PHE A 51 -4.97 3.75 4.59
N GLN A 52 -5.97 2.98 5.03
CA GLN A 52 -6.30 1.68 4.43
C GLN A 52 -6.67 1.83 2.95
N ALA A 53 -7.53 2.80 2.61
CA ALA A 53 -7.92 3.05 1.22
C ALA A 53 -6.71 3.45 0.35
N ASP A 54 -5.79 4.27 0.88
CA ASP A 54 -4.55 4.64 0.19
C ASP A 54 -3.63 3.43 -0.04
N SER A 55 -3.51 2.56 0.96
CA SER A 55 -2.72 1.33 0.86
C SER A 55 -3.29 0.37 -0.19
N GLY A 56 -4.61 0.15 -0.16
CA GLY A 56 -5.29 -0.64 -1.19
C GLY A 56 -5.10 -0.09 -2.60
N ALA A 57 -5.24 1.23 -2.77
CA ALA A 57 -5.02 1.88 -4.07
C ALA A 57 -3.57 1.71 -4.54
N ARG A 58 -2.60 1.80 -3.63
CA ARG A 58 -1.18 1.56 -3.94
C ARG A 58 -0.96 0.12 -4.38
N THR A 59 -1.54 -0.86 -3.69
CA THR A 59 -1.45 -2.27 -4.04
C THR A 59 -1.97 -2.53 -5.44
N VAL A 60 -3.16 -2.02 -5.78
CA VAL A 60 -3.74 -2.15 -7.13
C VAL A 60 -2.85 -1.48 -8.18
N ARG A 61 -2.43 -0.23 -7.95
CA ARG A 61 -1.56 0.51 -8.87
C ARG A 61 -0.25 -0.22 -9.14
N VAL A 62 0.44 -0.65 -8.09
CA VAL A 62 1.72 -1.36 -8.20
C VAL A 62 1.53 -2.69 -8.95
N SER A 63 0.44 -3.40 -8.70
CA SER A 63 0.11 -4.65 -9.39
C SER A 63 -0.09 -4.44 -10.89
N LEU A 64 -0.83 -3.40 -11.28
CA LEU A 64 -1.05 -3.06 -12.69
C LEU A 64 0.24 -2.60 -13.38
N GLN A 65 1.03 -1.73 -12.75
CA GLN A 65 2.33 -1.29 -13.29
C GLN A 65 3.33 -2.44 -13.41
N ASN A 66 3.33 -3.38 -12.46
CA ASN A 66 4.16 -4.57 -12.56
C ASN A 66 3.70 -5.49 -13.70
N ALA A 67 2.40 -5.64 -13.91
CA ALA A 67 1.85 -6.43 -15.01
C ALA A 67 2.23 -5.84 -16.38
N GLU A 68 2.09 -4.52 -16.57
CA GLU A 68 2.53 -3.80 -17.76
C GLU A 68 4.03 -4.02 -18.03
N ARG A 69 4.86 -3.75 -17.01
CA ARG A 69 6.31 -3.91 -17.11
C ARG A 69 6.69 -5.37 -17.40
N LEU A 70 5.99 -6.32 -16.81
CA LEU A 70 6.21 -7.74 -17.00
C LEU A 70 5.91 -8.14 -18.47
N ALA A 71 4.78 -7.65 -19.02
CA ALA A 71 4.40 -7.88 -20.41
C ALA A 71 5.48 -7.39 -21.38
N VAL A 72 5.95 -6.15 -21.20
CA VAL A 72 7.01 -5.56 -22.04
C VAL A 72 8.35 -6.31 -21.88
N THR A 73 8.75 -6.64 -20.66
CA THR A 73 10.05 -7.24 -20.37
C THR A 73 10.13 -8.69 -20.83
N ARG A 74 9.03 -9.44 -20.66
CA ARG A 74 8.97 -10.87 -20.98
C ARG A 74 8.49 -11.15 -22.39
N GLN A 75 7.96 -10.14 -23.09
CA GLN A 75 7.46 -10.22 -24.48
C GLN A 75 6.30 -11.22 -24.66
N TYR A 76 5.46 -11.34 -23.63
CA TYR A 76 4.17 -12.03 -23.69
C TYR A 76 3.06 -11.18 -23.03
N ASP A 77 1.84 -11.54 -23.27
CA ASP A 77 0.70 -10.83 -22.71
C ASP A 77 0.54 -11.18 -21.22
N VAL A 78 0.06 -10.23 -20.42
CA VAL A 78 -0.19 -10.44 -19.00
C VAL A 78 -1.66 -10.17 -18.71
N VAL A 79 -2.36 -11.21 -18.26
CA VAL A 79 -3.79 -11.17 -17.95
C VAL A 79 -3.99 -10.78 -16.49
N VAL A 80 -4.68 -9.67 -16.23
CA VAL A 80 -4.96 -9.17 -14.89
C VAL A 80 -6.45 -9.22 -14.63
N SER A 81 -6.88 -10.09 -13.73
CA SER A 81 -8.28 -10.29 -13.35
C SER A 81 -8.56 -9.79 -11.93
N PHE A 82 -9.73 -9.16 -11.75
CA PHE A 82 -10.15 -8.63 -10.46
C PHE A 82 -11.10 -9.62 -9.77
N ASP A 83 -10.59 -10.32 -8.77
CA ASP A 83 -11.36 -11.23 -7.92
C ASP A 83 -12.05 -10.41 -6.81
N VAL A 84 -13.17 -9.78 -7.19
CA VAL A 84 -13.89 -8.84 -6.32
C VAL A 84 -14.36 -9.49 -5.01
N PRO A 85 -14.95 -10.72 -5.03
CA PRO A 85 -15.39 -11.37 -3.80
C PRO A 85 -14.25 -11.66 -2.82
N ASN A 86 -13.08 -12.05 -3.32
CA ASN A 86 -11.92 -12.38 -2.51
C ASN A 86 -10.97 -11.19 -2.27
N ARG A 87 -11.34 -10.00 -2.74
CA ARG A 87 -10.57 -8.75 -2.55
C ARG A 87 -9.11 -8.89 -2.98
N ARG A 88 -8.87 -9.44 -4.16
CA ARG A 88 -7.51 -9.67 -4.68
C ARG A 88 -7.45 -9.49 -6.19
N ILE A 89 -6.25 -9.28 -6.70
CA ILE A 89 -5.94 -9.23 -8.12
C ILE A 89 -5.22 -10.52 -8.47
N ARG A 90 -5.66 -11.18 -9.54
CA ARG A 90 -4.97 -12.32 -10.14
C ARG A 90 -4.17 -11.82 -11.34
N ILE A 91 -2.89 -12.12 -11.38
CA ILE A 91 -1.97 -11.78 -12.46
C ILE A 91 -1.47 -13.08 -13.07
N VAL A 92 -1.68 -13.27 -14.36
CA VAL A 92 -1.30 -14.49 -15.10
C VAL A 92 -0.34 -14.10 -16.21
N GLU A 93 0.77 -14.81 -16.29
CA GLU A 93 1.76 -14.67 -17.36
C GLU A 93 1.31 -15.58 -18.52
N ASP A 94 0.62 -14.99 -19.52
CA ASP A 94 0.05 -15.68 -20.67
C ASP A 94 1.14 -15.92 -21.73
N GLY A 95 1.82 -17.04 -21.58
CA GLY A 95 2.96 -17.39 -22.43
C GLY A 95 2.62 -17.70 -23.88
N ASN A 96 1.37 -18.06 -24.18
CA ASN A 96 0.91 -18.38 -25.54
C ASN A 96 0.08 -17.26 -26.20
N ASN A 97 -0.18 -16.17 -25.44
CA ASN A 97 -0.89 -14.95 -25.88
C ASN A 97 -2.31 -15.22 -26.38
N ASN A 98 -3.05 -16.08 -25.69
CA ASN A 98 -4.42 -16.44 -26.05
C ASN A 98 -5.50 -15.74 -25.19
N ASP A 99 -5.09 -14.93 -24.19
CA ASP A 99 -5.96 -14.24 -23.22
C ASP A 99 -6.82 -15.19 -22.36
N ILE A 100 -6.40 -16.42 -22.19
CA ILE A 100 -7.05 -17.45 -21.36
C ILE A 100 -6.05 -17.86 -20.27
N VAL A 101 -6.52 -18.44 -19.19
CA VAL A 101 -5.66 -18.98 -18.15
C VAL A 101 -5.48 -20.47 -18.39
N ASP A 102 -4.28 -20.87 -18.78
CA ASP A 102 -3.95 -22.25 -19.11
C ASP A 102 -3.18 -22.96 -18.00
N ALA A 103 -3.25 -24.29 -18.03
CA ALA A 103 -2.47 -25.12 -17.12
C ALA A 103 -0.96 -24.96 -17.40
N GLY A 104 -0.19 -24.63 -16.35
CA GLY A 104 1.26 -24.43 -16.46
C GLY A 104 1.67 -22.96 -16.55
N GLU A 105 0.76 -22.03 -16.73
CA GLU A 105 1.03 -20.61 -16.65
C GLU A 105 1.27 -20.16 -15.21
N ARG A 106 2.11 -19.14 -15.09
CA ARG A 106 2.42 -18.58 -13.78
C ARG A 106 1.31 -17.65 -13.31
N VAL A 107 0.67 -18.03 -12.21
CA VAL A 107 -0.37 -17.25 -11.57
C VAL A 107 0.13 -16.64 -10.27
N THR A 108 -0.04 -15.34 -10.10
CA THR A 108 0.29 -14.60 -8.88
C THR A 108 -0.94 -13.85 -8.37
N TYR A 109 -1.09 -13.76 -7.07
CA TYR A 109 -2.18 -13.02 -6.44
C TYR A 109 -1.64 -11.87 -5.60
N ALA A 110 -2.27 -10.70 -5.73
CA ALA A 110 -2.07 -9.56 -4.86
C ALA A 110 -3.35 -9.28 -4.10
N ALA A 111 -3.37 -9.56 -2.80
CA ALA A 111 -4.52 -9.31 -1.95
C ALA A 111 -4.59 -7.82 -1.57
N LEU A 112 -5.80 -7.28 -1.48
CA LEU A 112 -6.03 -6.00 -0.82
C LEU A 112 -5.90 -6.17 0.69
N GLU A 113 -5.51 -5.10 1.36
CA GLU A 113 -5.47 -5.07 2.81
C GLU A 113 -6.86 -5.20 3.43
N ASP A 114 -6.90 -5.67 4.68
CA ASP A 114 -8.15 -5.75 5.41
C ASP A 114 -8.82 -4.39 5.54
N GLY A 115 -10.15 -4.40 5.37
CA GLY A 115 -10.94 -3.18 5.41
C GLY A 115 -10.99 -2.38 4.11
N VAL A 116 -10.44 -2.91 3.00
CA VAL A 116 -10.56 -2.31 1.66
C VAL A 116 -11.25 -3.29 0.72
N HIS A 117 -12.11 -2.79 -0.15
CA HIS A 117 -12.80 -3.60 -1.15
C HIS A 117 -12.99 -2.84 -2.46
N PHE A 118 -13.14 -3.60 -3.54
CA PHE A 118 -13.56 -3.08 -4.83
C PHE A 118 -15.04 -2.74 -4.78
N LYS A 119 -15.39 -1.49 -5.06
CA LYS A 119 -16.78 -1.06 -5.05
C LYS A 119 -17.00 0.14 -5.95
N MET A 120 -18.13 0.16 -6.62
CA MET A 120 -18.59 1.35 -7.37
C MET A 120 -18.91 2.49 -6.40
N PRO A 121 -18.47 3.72 -6.71
CA PRO A 121 -18.85 4.87 -5.91
C PRO A 121 -20.35 5.13 -6.00
N PRO A 122 -20.94 5.78 -4.99
CA PRO A 122 -22.33 6.22 -5.07
C PRO A 122 -22.58 7.14 -6.26
N ILE A 123 -23.82 7.19 -6.73
CA ILE A 123 -24.24 8.09 -7.81
C ILE A 123 -23.82 9.53 -7.49
N GLY A 124 -23.12 10.18 -8.41
CA GLY A 124 -22.58 11.53 -8.24
C GLY A 124 -21.10 11.60 -7.86
N LEU A 125 -20.49 10.45 -7.51
CA LEU A 125 -19.06 10.31 -7.28
C LEU A 125 -18.33 9.65 -8.46
N SER A 126 -18.86 9.79 -9.68
CA SER A 126 -18.22 9.26 -10.90
C SER A 126 -16.76 9.73 -10.99
N GLY A 127 -15.92 8.85 -11.52
CA GLY A 127 -14.48 9.01 -11.53
C GLY A 127 -13.94 10.23 -12.29
N PRO A 128 -12.66 10.47 -12.15
CA PRO A 128 -12.01 11.67 -12.73
C PRO A 128 -11.93 11.62 -14.25
N VAL A 129 -11.97 10.46 -14.85
CA VAL A 129 -11.88 10.24 -16.31
C VAL A 129 -12.81 9.11 -16.71
N PRO A 130 -13.53 9.26 -17.84
CA PRO A 130 -14.35 8.17 -18.36
C PRO A 130 -13.51 6.95 -18.71
N GLY A 131 -13.94 5.79 -18.26
CA GLY A 131 -13.29 4.51 -18.53
C GLY A 131 -14.19 3.33 -18.18
N ALA A 132 -13.76 2.10 -18.52
CA ALA A 132 -14.45 0.91 -18.12
C ALA A 132 -14.28 0.69 -16.61
N VAL A 133 -15.36 0.42 -15.92
CA VAL A 133 -15.37 0.19 -14.48
C VAL A 133 -15.45 -1.31 -14.22
N ILE A 134 -14.91 -1.78 -13.08
CA ILE A 134 -14.99 -3.20 -12.69
C ILE A 134 -16.47 -3.65 -12.73
N GLY A 135 -16.73 -4.70 -13.51
CA GLY A 135 -18.06 -5.24 -13.71
C GLY A 135 -18.85 -4.66 -14.87
N SER A 136 -18.32 -3.66 -15.62
CA SER A 136 -18.91 -3.12 -16.84
C SER A 136 -17.92 -3.19 -18.01
N ASN A 137 -18.34 -3.63 -19.17
CA ASN A 137 -17.62 -3.60 -20.46
C ASN A 137 -16.20 -4.23 -20.51
N LEU A 138 -15.72 -4.82 -19.43
CA LEU A 138 -14.45 -5.54 -19.42
C LEU A 138 -14.63 -6.98 -19.92
N LYS A 139 -13.60 -7.51 -20.60
CA LYS A 139 -13.51 -8.93 -20.91
C LYS A 139 -13.59 -9.71 -19.59
N THR A 140 -14.28 -10.84 -19.61
CA THR A 140 -14.39 -11.72 -18.44
C THR A 140 -13.59 -12.99 -18.70
N VAL A 141 -12.66 -13.33 -17.79
CA VAL A 141 -11.90 -14.57 -17.79
C VAL A 141 -12.17 -15.29 -16.46
N ASP A 142 -12.62 -16.54 -16.52
CA ASP A 142 -13.04 -17.34 -15.35
C ASP A 142 -14.08 -16.62 -14.46
N GLY A 143 -15.00 -15.88 -15.07
CA GLY A 143 -16.02 -15.11 -14.34
C GLY A 143 -15.53 -13.83 -13.69
N MET A 144 -14.25 -13.44 -13.87
CA MET A 144 -13.67 -12.24 -13.29
C MET A 144 -13.48 -11.14 -14.35
N PRO A 145 -13.83 -9.88 -14.05
CA PRO A 145 -13.49 -8.75 -14.92
C PRO A 145 -11.96 -8.68 -15.11
N THR A 146 -11.53 -8.51 -16.37
CA THR A 146 -10.13 -8.71 -16.74
C THR A 146 -9.66 -7.65 -17.71
N ILE A 147 -8.44 -7.15 -17.51
CA ILE A 147 -7.67 -6.34 -18.43
C ILE A 147 -6.41 -7.12 -18.83
N VAL A 148 -5.98 -6.96 -20.06
CA VAL A 148 -4.76 -7.61 -20.57
C VAL A 148 -3.75 -6.54 -20.95
N PHE A 149 -2.54 -6.64 -20.42
CA PHE A 149 -1.42 -5.84 -20.86
C PHE A 149 -0.68 -6.58 -21.96
N ARG A 150 -0.51 -5.91 -23.09
CA ARG A 150 0.16 -6.44 -24.26
C ARG A 150 1.68 -6.25 -24.17
N ARG A 151 2.42 -7.05 -24.88
CA ARG A 151 3.89 -6.99 -24.97
C ARG A 151 4.47 -5.66 -25.50
N ASP A 152 3.64 -4.83 -26.13
CA ASP A 152 3.99 -3.47 -26.55
C ASP A 152 3.73 -2.40 -25.47
N GLY A 153 3.20 -2.81 -24.32
CA GLY A 153 2.86 -1.94 -23.20
C GLY A 153 1.44 -1.40 -23.24
N ALA A 154 0.68 -1.60 -24.31
CA ALA A 154 -0.71 -1.18 -24.37
C ALA A 154 -1.61 -2.09 -23.51
N ALA A 155 -2.73 -1.54 -23.05
CA ALA A 155 -3.78 -2.31 -22.39
C ALA A 155 -4.91 -2.68 -23.37
N SER A 156 -5.63 -3.75 -23.08
CA SER A 156 -6.75 -4.20 -23.93
C SER A 156 -7.92 -3.23 -24.00
N SER A 157 -8.07 -2.39 -22.97
CA SER A 157 -9.11 -1.35 -22.88
C SER A 157 -8.72 -0.26 -21.90
N ASP A 158 -9.40 0.88 -21.95
CA ASP A 158 -9.42 1.82 -20.85
C ASP A 158 -10.10 1.18 -19.64
N LEU A 159 -9.55 1.43 -18.45
CA LEU A 159 -10.06 0.87 -17.21
C LEU A 159 -10.12 1.94 -16.13
N GLU A 160 -11.17 1.91 -15.35
CA GLU A 160 -11.29 2.67 -14.12
C GLU A 160 -11.74 1.73 -12.99
N VAL A 161 -10.92 1.63 -11.93
CA VAL A 161 -11.15 0.76 -10.79
C VAL A 161 -11.38 1.62 -9.55
N TYR A 162 -12.47 1.35 -8.85
CA TYR A 162 -12.78 2.04 -7.61
C TYR A 162 -12.56 1.15 -6.40
N LEU A 163 -12.07 1.79 -5.34
CA LEU A 163 -11.83 1.21 -4.03
C LEU A 163 -12.43 2.08 -2.95
N ALA A 164 -12.92 1.43 -1.91
CA ALA A 164 -13.38 2.10 -0.71
C ALA A 164 -12.92 1.35 0.54
N SER A 165 -12.85 2.07 1.67
CA SER A 165 -12.75 1.44 2.97
C SER A 165 -14.07 0.75 3.32
N SER A 166 -14.05 -0.17 4.31
CA SER A 166 -15.26 -0.84 4.80
C SER A 166 -16.29 0.12 5.42
N LYS A 167 -15.88 1.34 5.79
CA LYS A 167 -16.77 2.39 6.30
C LYS A 167 -17.37 3.27 5.21
N GLU A 168 -16.84 3.22 3.99
CA GLU A 168 -17.35 3.94 2.82
C GLU A 168 -17.58 5.45 3.04
N LEU A 169 -16.74 6.08 3.88
CA LEU A 169 -16.84 7.51 4.10
C LEU A 169 -16.50 8.29 2.82
N PRO A 170 -17.02 9.51 2.62
CA PRO A 170 -16.78 10.28 1.39
C PRO A 170 -15.31 10.42 1.00
N ASN A 171 -14.41 10.61 1.97
CA ASN A 171 -12.98 10.77 1.72
C ASN A 171 -12.21 9.43 1.59
N ASP A 172 -12.88 8.29 1.70
CA ASP A 172 -12.26 6.96 1.62
C ASP A 172 -12.23 6.39 0.20
N TRP A 173 -12.85 7.07 -0.76
CA TRP A 173 -12.90 6.63 -2.14
C TRP A 173 -11.58 6.88 -2.88
N ARG A 174 -11.16 5.88 -3.63
CA ARG A 174 -9.98 5.92 -4.51
C ARG A 174 -10.36 5.42 -5.89
N ALA A 175 -9.77 6.01 -6.92
CA ALA A 175 -9.90 5.55 -8.29
C ALA A 175 -8.52 5.27 -8.87
N ILE A 176 -8.39 4.19 -9.60
CA ILE A 176 -7.21 3.86 -10.39
C ILE A 176 -7.64 3.78 -11.84
N GLN A 177 -6.92 4.47 -12.70
CA GLN A 177 -7.17 4.52 -14.13
C GLN A 177 -6.03 3.86 -14.90
N VAL A 178 -6.37 3.09 -15.93
CA VAL A 178 -5.42 2.61 -16.95
C VAL A 178 -5.81 3.18 -18.30
N VAL A 179 -4.86 3.78 -18.98
CA VAL A 179 -5.05 4.30 -20.34
C VAL A 179 -4.71 3.21 -21.34
N GLN A 180 -5.66 2.83 -22.20
CA GLN A 180 -5.51 1.73 -23.16
C GLN A 180 -4.25 1.86 -24.02
N SER A 181 -4.02 3.01 -24.62
CA SER A 181 -2.97 3.20 -25.63
C SER A 181 -1.54 3.07 -25.09
N THR A 182 -1.35 3.27 -23.78
CA THR A 182 -0.02 3.33 -23.15
C THR A 182 0.14 2.38 -21.98
N GLY A 183 -0.94 1.73 -21.52
CA GLY A 183 -0.93 0.95 -20.27
C GLY A 183 -0.71 1.78 -19.00
N ARG A 184 -0.53 3.11 -19.15
CA ARG A 184 -0.20 4.00 -18.02
C ARG A 184 -1.26 3.92 -16.95
N THR A 185 -0.83 3.74 -15.71
CA THR A 185 -1.69 3.63 -14.53
C THR A 185 -1.55 4.86 -13.65
N ASP A 186 -2.62 5.61 -13.52
CA ASP A 186 -2.76 6.77 -12.63
C ASP A 186 -3.72 6.43 -11.49
N TRP A 187 -3.64 7.19 -10.38
CA TRP A 187 -4.57 7.03 -9.27
C TRP A 187 -5.02 8.36 -8.70
N TYR A 188 -6.20 8.36 -8.10
CA TYR A 188 -6.87 9.55 -7.63
C TYR A 188 -7.49 9.30 -6.26
N ARG A 189 -7.56 10.37 -5.44
CA ARG A 189 -8.26 10.42 -4.17
C ARG A 189 -9.48 11.31 -4.30
N TYR A 190 -10.58 10.90 -3.69
CA TYR A 190 -11.72 11.78 -3.51
C TYR A 190 -11.59 12.53 -2.19
N LEU A 191 -11.37 13.83 -2.26
CA LEU A 191 -11.17 14.70 -1.10
C LEU A 191 -11.90 16.03 -1.32
N ASN A 192 -12.67 16.47 -0.32
CA ASN A 192 -13.41 17.74 -0.37
C ASN A 192 -14.30 17.84 -1.62
N ASN A 193 -15.05 16.79 -1.92
CA ASN A 193 -15.95 16.68 -3.06
C ASN A 193 -15.28 16.80 -4.47
N LEU A 194 -13.98 16.56 -4.54
CA LEU A 194 -13.21 16.60 -5.79
C LEU A 194 -12.26 15.41 -5.88
N TRP A 195 -12.12 14.88 -7.09
CA TRP A 195 -11.06 13.95 -7.41
C TRP A 195 -9.73 14.69 -7.59
N LYS A 196 -8.71 14.28 -6.84
CA LYS A 196 -7.36 14.83 -6.92
C LYS A 196 -6.39 13.73 -7.28
N ALA A 197 -5.48 14.02 -8.20
CA ALA A 197 -4.40 13.09 -8.52
C ALA A 197 -3.62 12.74 -7.25
N GLY A 198 -3.39 11.46 -7.05
CA GLY A 198 -2.58 10.98 -5.92
C GLY A 198 -1.11 11.31 -6.18
N SER A 199 -0.51 12.10 -5.31
CA SER A 199 0.95 12.23 -5.25
C SER A 199 1.56 11.00 -4.57
N ILE A 200 2.72 10.59 -5.05
CA ILE A 200 3.56 9.55 -4.44
C ILE A 200 4.13 10.08 -3.14
#